data_ca28a34b6696f16e0ab7efaaf0174cb1
#
_entry.id   ca28a34b6696f16e0ab7efaaf0174cb1
#
_cell.length_a   1.000
_cell.length_b   1.000
_cell.length_c   1.000
_cell.angle_alpha   90.00
_cell.angle_beta   90.00
_cell.angle_gamma   90.00
#
_symmetry.space_group_name_H-M   'P 1'
#
loop_
_entity.id
_entity.type
_entity.pdbx_description
1 polymer ?
#
loop_
_entity_poly.entity_id
_entity_poly.type
_entity_poly.pdbx_seq_one_letter_code
_entity_poly.pdbx_strand_id
1 'polypeptide(L)'
;MAKNVERLQAREAKELIRREKQLGARSNKFYLIYLFMILALIYITDEIASTISIQFQTNIVTEFFVKNMGMEYGAGLSLFSAIGFISYPITLLIVFYRPLADKFGRKPFLVINTLCMGLGLFIVYLSKDIYTYMIGSTLMGFMVSHDMQCVYILECSNEKTRARNYAIVKAVAILGTLLVPLLRTTLMQNVSERWHVVYLVPAIIGFVMALFALLFAKETNAFLTKRIEYLKTPIKEREQRSKEEREQNAQGGILTAVKFAFKHRQLRFLIIACCCFYLASLGTATYSTVMAKSALMTEEEITLALFLYPVGNALFTLISGFVSDKFGRKITIIAMSCSALACYLLFVFSGMFKWTPYLTGIAIGGFMGSYWGAGDTIGGIMFSESSPTNLRSSVTVINTLLNGIMGGLATIITMILLPIIPEKMFGYMYLGLTVPGLVGAIIIMWLFVGETRGLDLKTVTGTEWDKPKKNKEKTQDGK
;
A
#
# COMPACT_ATOMS: atom_id res chain seq x y z
N MET A 1 -30.60 29.53 18.67
CA MET A 1 -29.26 29.04 19.00
C MET A 1 -29.25 28.17 20.27
N ALA A 2 -29.76 28.61 21.42
CA ALA A 2 -29.73 27.86 22.68
C ALA A 2 -30.30 26.43 22.58
N LYS A 3 -31.45 26.24 21.98
CA LYS A 3 -32.11 24.91 21.79
C LYS A 3 -31.29 23.91 20.95
N ASN A 4 -30.43 24.40 20.05
CA ASN A 4 -29.51 23.54 19.28
C ASN A 4 -28.30 23.13 20.11
N VAL A 5 -27.80 23.99 20.98
CA VAL A 5 -26.69 23.70 21.90
C VAL A 5 -27.11 22.65 22.94
N GLU A 6 -28.29 22.80 23.54
CA GLU A 6 -28.83 21.81 24.48
C GLU A 6 -29.03 20.43 23.85
N ARG A 7 -29.55 20.38 22.60
CA ARG A 7 -29.69 19.11 21.84
C ARG A 7 -28.35 18.48 21.55
N LEU A 8 -27.33 19.27 21.22
CA LEU A 8 -25.97 18.79 20.98
C LEU A 8 -25.38 18.21 22.27
N GLN A 9 -25.47 18.93 23.39
CA GLN A 9 -24.98 18.48 24.68
C GLN A 9 -25.66 17.18 25.14
N ALA A 10 -26.97 17.07 24.96
CA ALA A 10 -27.71 15.84 25.28
C ALA A 10 -27.30 14.64 24.41
N ARG A 11 -26.97 14.86 23.12
CA ARG A 11 -26.42 13.82 22.24
C ARG A 11 -25.02 13.41 22.66
N GLU A 12 -24.15 14.37 22.95
CA GLU A 12 -22.78 14.11 23.42
C GLU A 12 -22.76 13.37 24.77
N ALA A 13 -23.63 13.71 25.69
CA ALA A 13 -23.75 13.01 26.97
C ALA A 13 -24.20 11.54 26.79
N LYS A 14 -25.15 11.28 25.89
CA LYS A 14 -25.56 9.89 25.54
C LYS A 14 -24.43 9.14 24.88
N GLU A 15 -23.69 9.78 23.97
CA GLU A 15 -22.53 9.17 23.33
C GLU A 15 -21.46 8.86 24.37
N LEU A 16 -21.15 9.76 25.29
CA LEU A 16 -20.16 9.56 26.35
C LEU A 16 -20.48 8.32 27.19
N ILE A 17 -21.69 8.21 27.72
CA ILE A 17 -22.13 7.04 28.52
C ILE A 17 -21.97 5.75 27.71
N ARG A 18 -22.37 5.77 26.43
CA ARG A 18 -22.22 4.61 25.54
C ARG A 18 -20.76 4.20 25.37
N ARG A 19 -19.86 5.18 25.14
CA ARG A 19 -18.42 4.94 24.91
C ARG A 19 -17.72 4.48 26.17
N GLU A 20 -18.05 5.02 27.34
CA GLU A 20 -17.53 4.57 28.63
C GLU A 20 -17.94 3.13 28.92
N LYS A 21 -19.19 2.75 28.64
CA LYS A 21 -19.65 1.36 28.75
C LYS A 21 -18.90 0.41 27.82
N GLN A 22 -18.59 0.86 26.60
CA GLN A 22 -17.79 0.08 25.64
C GLN A 22 -16.36 -0.12 26.13
N LEU A 23 -15.71 0.92 26.68
CA LEU A 23 -14.36 0.85 27.23
C LEU A 23 -14.28 -0.04 28.47
N GLY A 24 -15.30 -0.03 29.34
CA GLY A 24 -15.38 -0.88 30.54
C GLY A 24 -15.57 -2.37 30.24
N ALA A 25 -16.02 -2.72 29.03
CA ALA A 25 -16.13 -4.12 28.60
C ALA A 25 -14.75 -4.65 28.19
N ARG A 26 -13.92 -5.07 29.17
CA ARG A 26 -12.55 -5.57 28.98
C ARG A 26 -12.45 -6.61 27.87
N SER A 27 -11.48 -6.40 26.97
CA SER A 27 -11.09 -7.41 25.98
C SER A 27 -10.32 -8.54 26.66
N ASN A 28 -10.86 -9.76 26.65
CA ASN A 28 -10.18 -10.97 27.11
C ASN A 28 -9.08 -11.37 26.09
N LYS A 29 -8.04 -12.11 26.53
CA LYS A 29 -6.99 -12.66 25.64
C LYS A 29 -7.58 -13.47 24.47
N PHE A 30 -8.62 -14.24 24.70
CA PHE A 30 -9.34 -14.97 23.66
C PHE A 30 -9.95 -14.04 22.59
N TYR A 31 -10.49 -12.89 23.01
CA TYR A 31 -11.00 -11.90 22.07
C TYR A 31 -9.91 -11.35 21.16
N LEU A 32 -8.70 -11.10 21.67
CA LEU A 32 -7.60 -10.60 20.85
C LEU A 32 -7.16 -11.63 19.80
N ILE A 33 -7.01 -12.90 20.17
CA ILE A 33 -6.67 -13.97 19.22
C ILE A 33 -7.72 -14.07 18.12
N TYR A 34 -8.98 -14.12 18.51
CA TYR A 34 -10.11 -14.17 17.60
C TYR A 34 -10.17 -12.94 16.69
N LEU A 35 -9.96 -11.73 17.25
CA LEU A 35 -9.91 -10.49 16.47
C LEU A 35 -8.77 -10.53 15.44
N PHE A 36 -7.57 -10.97 15.82
CA PHE A 36 -6.45 -11.09 14.88
C PHE A 36 -6.73 -12.11 13.77
N MET A 37 -7.45 -13.20 14.05
CA MET A 37 -7.87 -14.14 13.01
C MET A 37 -8.83 -13.47 12.00
N ILE A 38 -9.83 -12.72 12.48
CA ILE A 38 -10.72 -11.95 11.60
C ILE A 38 -9.94 -10.93 10.78
N LEU A 39 -9.04 -10.17 11.42
CA LEU A 39 -8.23 -9.17 10.74
C LEU A 39 -7.29 -9.80 9.70
N ALA A 40 -6.75 -10.98 9.96
CA ALA A 40 -5.94 -11.71 8.98
C ALA A 40 -6.76 -12.11 7.74
N LEU A 41 -7.98 -12.61 7.94
CA LEU A 41 -8.88 -12.97 6.83
C LEU A 41 -9.36 -11.74 6.04
N ILE A 42 -9.64 -10.62 6.71
CA ILE A 42 -9.92 -9.33 6.05
C ILE A 42 -8.70 -8.89 5.24
N TYR A 43 -7.50 -9.00 5.80
CA TYR A 43 -6.27 -8.62 5.13
C TYR A 43 -5.96 -9.52 3.93
N ILE A 44 -6.28 -10.83 3.99
CA ILE A 44 -6.21 -11.73 2.82
C ILE A 44 -7.12 -11.21 1.71
N THR A 45 -8.35 -10.80 2.03
CA THR A 45 -9.28 -10.22 1.04
C THR A 45 -8.71 -8.95 0.41
N ASP A 46 -8.08 -8.11 1.22
CA ASP A 46 -7.42 -6.87 0.80
C ASP A 46 -6.23 -7.15 -0.14
N GLU A 47 -5.34 -8.06 0.23
CA GLU A 47 -4.18 -8.46 -0.60
C GLU A 47 -4.63 -9.11 -1.92
N ILE A 48 -5.71 -9.90 -1.91
CA ILE A 48 -6.29 -10.45 -3.14
C ILE A 48 -6.88 -9.30 -3.98
N ALA A 49 -7.68 -8.40 -3.41
CA ALA A 49 -8.29 -7.30 -4.13
C ALA A 49 -7.26 -6.36 -4.75
N SER A 50 -6.10 -6.16 -4.09
CA SER A 50 -5.01 -5.33 -4.60
C SER A 50 -4.25 -5.96 -5.78
N THR A 51 -4.18 -7.28 -5.86
CA THR A 51 -3.30 -7.99 -6.81
C THR A 51 -4.04 -8.75 -7.92
N ILE A 52 -5.30 -9.14 -7.69
CA ILE A 52 -6.04 -10.03 -8.61
C ILE A 52 -6.20 -9.43 -10.02
N SER A 53 -6.51 -8.15 -10.13
CA SER A 53 -6.65 -7.47 -11.43
C SER A 53 -5.34 -7.45 -12.23
N ILE A 54 -4.19 -7.39 -11.54
CA ILE A 54 -2.88 -7.43 -12.17
C ILE A 54 -2.58 -8.86 -12.67
N GLN A 55 -2.97 -9.87 -11.90
CA GLN A 55 -2.80 -11.29 -12.29
C GLN A 55 -3.63 -11.69 -13.51
N PHE A 56 -4.77 -11.02 -13.71
CA PHE A 56 -5.66 -11.26 -14.85
C PHE A 56 -5.62 -10.17 -15.92
N GLN A 57 -4.68 -9.23 -15.84
CA GLN A 57 -4.59 -8.10 -16.77
C GLN A 57 -4.62 -8.54 -18.23
N THR A 58 -3.89 -9.60 -18.58
CA THR A 58 -3.85 -10.12 -19.95
C THR A 58 -5.19 -10.69 -20.40
N ASN A 59 -5.87 -11.43 -19.51
CA ASN A 59 -7.18 -12.01 -19.79
C ASN A 59 -8.23 -10.91 -20.00
N ILE A 60 -8.24 -9.89 -19.12
CA ILE A 60 -9.14 -8.73 -19.17
C ILE A 60 -8.95 -7.94 -20.47
N VAL A 61 -7.70 -7.61 -20.82
CA VAL A 61 -7.40 -6.86 -22.04
C VAL A 61 -7.77 -7.68 -23.28
N THR A 62 -7.46 -8.98 -23.29
CA THR A 62 -7.79 -9.87 -24.42
C THR A 62 -9.30 -9.96 -24.64
N GLU A 63 -10.09 -10.08 -23.57
CA GLU A 63 -11.55 -10.20 -23.70
C GLU A 63 -12.18 -8.87 -24.14
N PHE A 64 -11.95 -7.79 -23.40
CA PHE A 64 -12.68 -6.55 -23.64
C PHE A 64 -12.17 -5.73 -24.84
N PHE A 65 -10.87 -5.76 -25.15
CA PHE A 65 -10.30 -4.93 -26.19
C PHE A 65 -9.94 -5.73 -27.45
N VAL A 66 -9.31 -6.90 -27.31
CA VAL A 66 -8.91 -7.67 -28.49
C VAL A 66 -10.12 -8.39 -29.09
N LYS A 67 -10.85 -9.20 -28.30
CA LYS A 67 -11.99 -9.99 -28.82
C LYS A 67 -13.21 -9.11 -29.12
N ASN A 68 -13.62 -8.23 -28.20
CA ASN A 68 -14.86 -7.48 -28.34
C ASN A 68 -14.72 -6.24 -29.23
N MET A 69 -13.54 -5.59 -29.27
CA MET A 69 -13.31 -4.36 -30.04
C MET A 69 -12.41 -4.58 -31.26
N GLY A 70 -11.82 -5.77 -31.45
CA GLY A 70 -10.93 -6.06 -32.59
C GLY A 70 -9.59 -5.31 -32.57
N MET A 71 -9.14 -4.85 -31.40
CA MET A 71 -7.90 -4.08 -31.26
C MET A 71 -6.68 -5.00 -31.20
N GLU A 72 -5.52 -4.51 -31.63
CA GLU A 72 -4.25 -5.13 -31.27
C GLU A 72 -4.03 -5.09 -29.76
N TYR A 73 -3.37 -6.11 -29.20
CA TYR A 73 -3.21 -6.21 -27.75
C TYR A 73 -2.48 -5.00 -27.13
N GLY A 74 -1.41 -4.51 -27.78
CA GLY A 74 -0.66 -3.33 -27.31
C GLY A 74 -1.53 -2.08 -27.23
N ALA A 75 -2.34 -1.83 -28.26
CA ALA A 75 -3.31 -0.73 -28.28
C ALA A 75 -4.42 -0.92 -27.23
N GLY A 76 -4.93 -2.14 -27.08
CA GLY A 76 -5.91 -2.50 -26.07
C GLY A 76 -5.38 -2.29 -24.64
N LEU A 77 -4.15 -2.72 -24.36
CA LEU A 77 -3.50 -2.50 -23.07
C LEU A 77 -3.23 -1.03 -22.77
N SER A 78 -2.86 -0.25 -23.82
CA SER A 78 -2.71 1.20 -23.71
C SER A 78 -4.03 1.87 -23.32
N LEU A 79 -5.12 1.52 -24.00
CA LEU A 79 -6.45 2.06 -23.70
C LEU A 79 -6.94 1.62 -22.30
N PHE A 80 -6.73 0.35 -21.91
CA PHE A 80 -7.02 -0.14 -20.58
C PHE A 80 -6.28 0.67 -19.49
N SER A 81 -5.00 0.95 -19.71
CA SER A 81 -4.19 1.77 -18.81
C SER A 81 -4.69 3.22 -18.74
N ALA A 82 -5.12 3.79 -19.88
CA ALA A 82 -5.70 5.13 -19.96
C ALA A 82 -7.00 5.24 -19.15
N ILE A 83 -7.89 4.27 -19.32
CA ILE A 83 -9.16 4.20 -18.57
C ILE A 83 -8.86 4.03 -17.06
N GLY A 84 -7.91 3.16 -16.71
CA GLY A 84 -7.44 2.99 -15.33
C GLY A 84 -6.91 4.29 -14.73
N PHE A 85 -6.22 5.11 -15.52
CA PHE A 85 -5.71 6.41 -15.08
C PHE A 85 -6.83 7.40 -14.71
N ILE A 86 -7.99 7.32 -15.32
CA ILE A 86 -9.17 8.13 -14.97
C ILE A 86 -9.66 7.83 -13.54
N SER A 87 -9.42 6.64 -13.01
CA SER A 87 -9.79 6.28 -11.64
C SER A 87 -8.88 6.89 -10.56
N TYR A 88 -7.68 7.38 -10.91
CA TYR A 88 -6.73 7.98 -9.96
C TYR A 88 -7.30 9.17 -9.16
N PRO A 89 -8.00 10.16 -9.76
CA PRO A 89 -8.64 11.23 -9.01
C PRO A 89 -9.64 10.71 -7.97
N ILE A 90 -10.34 9.62 -8.27
CA ILE A 90 -11.31 9.00 -7.34
C ILE A 90 -10.56 8.41 -6.13
N THR A 91 -9.42 7.74 -6.37
CA THR A 91 -8.61 7.20 -5.27
C THR A 91 -8.00 8.29 -4.39
N LEU A 92 -7.73 9.48 -4.92
CA LEU A 92 -7.27 10.62 -4.12
C LEU A 92 -8.31 11.12 -3.11
N LEU A 93 -9.62 10.85 -3.31
CA LEU A 93 -10.66 11.16 -2.34
C LEU A 93 -10.46 10.42 -0.99
N ILE A 94 -9.58 9.42 -0.94
CA ILE A 94 -9.18 8.72 0.28
C ILE A 94 -8.66 9.68 1.35
N VAL A 95 -8.04 10.80 0.95
CA VAL A 95 -7.53 11.84 1.87
C VAL A 95 -8.67 12.44 2.70
N PHE A 96 -9.87 12.54 2.14
CA PHE A 96 -11.07 13.02 2.85
C PHE A 96 -11.80 11.91 3.60
N TYR A 97 -11.70 10.67 3.11
CA TYR A 97 -12.37 9.52 3.71
C TYR A 97 -11.67 9.03 4.98
N ARG A 98 -10.34 8.94 4.99
CA ARG A 98 -9.54 8.46 6.15
C ARG A 98 -9.84 9.19 7.46
N PRO A 99 -9.89 10.54 7.53
CA PRO A 99 -10.16 11.27 8.76
C PRO A 99 -11.55 11.02 9.34
N LEU A 100 -12.51 10.55 8.54
CA LEU A 100 -13.84 10.21 9.04
C LEU A 100 -13.80 9.05 10.03
N ALA A 101 -12.85 8.12 9.89
CA ALA A 101 -12.66 7.03 10.85
C ALA A 101 -12.18 7.52 12.23
N ASP A 102 -11.45 8.66 12.27
CA ASP A 102 -11.06 9.30 13.53
C ASP A 102 -12.26 9.94 14.24
N LYS A 103 -13.26 10.36 13.49
CA LYS A 103 -14.46 11.02 14.01
C LYS A 103 -15.57 10.03 14.41
N PHE A 104 -15.83 9.04 13.57
CA PHE A 104 -16.98 8.14 13.73
C PHE A 104 -16.64 6.80 14.37
N GLY A 105 -15.37 6.42 14.40
CA GLY A 105 -14.88 5.16 14.96
C GLY A 105 -14.23 4.27 13.91
N ARG A 106 -13.43 3.32 14.36
CA ARG A 106 -12.68 2.37 13.51
C ARG A 106 -13.59 1.26 12.98
N LYS A 107 -14.47 0.73 13.86
CA LYS A 107 -15.34 -0.40 13.52
C LYS A 107 -16.23 -0.16 12.30
N PRO A 108 -16.98 0.95 12.17
CA PRO A 108 -17.81 1.19 10.99
C PRO A 108 -17.01 1.15 9.68
N PHE A 109 -15.80 1.74 9.70
CA PHE A 109 -14.94 1.78 8.52
C PHE A 109 -14.33 0.44 8.18
N LEU A 110 -13.96 -0.38 9.18
CA LEU A 110 -13.54 -1.76 8.95
C LEU A 110 -14.61 -2.56 8.22
N VAL A 111 -15.87 -2.45 8.69
CA VAL A 111 -17.01 -3.15 8.09
C VAL A 111 -17.30 -2.65 6.67
N ILE A 112 -17.39 -1.32 6.49
CA ILE A 112 -17.71 -0.71 5.19
C ILE A 112 -16.62 -1.04 4.17
N ASN A 113 -15.34 -0.90 4.54
CA ASN A 113 -14.24 -1.19 3.63
C ASN A 113 -14.26 -2.65 3.18
N THR A 114 -14.40 -3.58 4.13
CA THR A 114 -14.42 -5.02 3.82
C THR A 114 -15.63 -5.38 2.96
N LEU A 115 -16.81 -4.81 3.27
CA LEU A 115 -18.03 -5.00 2.48
C LEU A 115 -17.87 -4.46 1.06
N CYS A 116 -17.34 -3.26 0.92
CA CYS A 116 -17.17 -2.62 -0.39
C CYS A 116 -16.06 -3.28 -1.23
N MET A 117 -15.00 -3.82 -0.60
CA MET A 117 -14.03 -4.68 -1.30
C MET A 117 -14.72 -5.93 -1.86
N GLY A 118 -15.50 -6.64 -1.03
CA GLY A 118 -16.30 -7.79 -1.46
C GLY A 118 -17.28 -7.43 -2.59
N LEU A 119 -17.95 -6.27 -2.48
CA LEU A 119 -18.85 -5.78 -3.51
C LEU A 119 -18.12 -5.46 -4.82
N GLY A 120 -16.94 -4.84 -4.76
CA GLY A 120 -16.12 -4.57 -5.94
C GLY A 120 -15.69 -5.86 -6.65
N LEU A 121 -15.22 -6.86 -5.90
CA LEU A 121 -14.91 -8.20 -6.43
C LEU A 121 -16.14 -8.85 -7.07
N PHE A 122 -17.30 -8.74 -6.45
CA PHE A 122 -18.55 -9.30 -6.98
C PHE A 122 -19.02 -8.58 -8.25
N ILE A 123 -18.88 -7.26 -8.34
CA ILE A 123 -19.18 -6.51 -9.56
C ILE A 123 -18.25 -6.95 -10.70
N VAL A 124 -16.95 -7.17 -10.43
CA VAL A 124 -16.01 -7.68 -11.43
C VAL A 124 -16.39 -9.08 -11.87
N TYR A 125 -16.80 -9.97 -10.95
CA TYR A 125 -17.31 -11.30 -11.29
C TYR A 125 -18.50 -11.23 -12.27
N LEU A 126 -19.40 -10.27 -12.11
CA LEU A 126 -20.57 -10.09 -12.97
C LEU A 126 -20.28 -9.27 -14.25
N SER A 127 -19.09 -8.72 -14.40
CA SER A 127 -18.77 -7.83 -15.51
C SER A 127 -18.81 -8.56 -16.85
N LYS A 128 -19.55 -7.96 -17.80
CA LYS A 128 -19.60 -8.40 -19.21
C LYS A 128 -19.02 -7.36 -20.16
N ASP A 129 -18.66 -6.22 -19.64
CA ASP A 129 -18.13 -5.08 -20.38
C ASP A 129 -17.10 -4.33 -19.52
N ILE A 130 -16.29 -3.51 -20.20
CA ILE A 130 -15.21 -2.76 -19.55
C ILE A 130 -15.72 -1.74 -18.52
N TYR A 131 -16.91 -1.18 -18.70
CA TYR A 131 -17.43 -0.16 -17.80
C TYR A 131 -17.81 -0.77 -16.46
N THR A 132 -18.55 -1.89 -16.47
CA THR A 132 -18.91 -2.64 -15.26
C THR A 132 -17.64 -3.14 -14.54
N TYR A 133 -16.65 -3.64 -15.30
CA TYR A 133 -15.35 -4.00 -14.73
C TYR A 133 -14.69 -2.80 -14.02
N MET A 134 -14.64 -1.63 -14.67
CA MET A 134 -14.01 -0.44 -14.11
C MET A 134 -14.70 0.07 -12.85
N ILE A 135 -16.02 -0.01 -12.76
CA ILE A 135 -16.76 0.33 -11.54
C ILE A 135 -16.31 -0.57 -10.38
N GLY A 136 -16.29 -1.88 -10.58
CA GLY A 136 -15.85 -2.84 -9.55
C GLY A 136 -14.37 -2.64 -9.17
N SER A 137 -13.50 -2.50 -10.14
CA SER A 137 -12.06 -2.31 -9.97
C SER A 137 -11.74 -0.99 -9.24
N THR A 138 -12.42 0.10 -9.60
CA THR A 138 -12.24 1.41 -8.93
C THR A 138 -12.72 1.36 -7.48
N LEU A 139 -13.86 0.69 -7.22
CA LEU A 139 -14.36 0.51 -5.85
C LEU A 139 -13.37 -0.30 -5.00
N MET A 140 -12.80 -1.40 -5.53
CA MET A 140 -11.76 -2.17 -4.85
C MET A 140 -10.54 -1.29 -4.55
N GLY A 141 -9.98 -0.62 -5.56
CA GLY A 141 -8.78 0.20 -5.43
C GLY A 141 -8.94 1.34 -4.41
N PHE A 142 -10.12 1.95 -4.34
CA PHE A 142 -10.43 2.96 -3.34
C PHE A 142 -10.43 2.38 -1.92
N MET A 143 -11.04 1.22 -1.70
CA MET A 143 -11.16 0.61 -0.38
C MET A 143 -9.86 -0.03 0.12
N VAL A 144 -9.10 -0.67 -0.77
CA VAL A 144 -7.75 -1.19 -0.48
C VAL A 144 -6.83 -0.10 0.05
N SER A 145 -6.90 1.11 -0.50
CA SER A 145 -6.07 2.24 -0.07
C SER A 145 -6.36 2.71 1.36
N HIS A 146 -7.41 2.22 2.03
CA HIS A 146 -7.80 2.70 3.36
C HIS A 146 -7.12 1.95 4.52
N ASP A 147 -6.68 0.71 4.32
CA ASP A 147 -5.89 -0.10 5.29
C ASP A 147 -6.43 -0.13 6.73
N MET A 148 -7.75 -0.15 6.92
CA MET A 148 -8.34 -0.09 8.27
C MET A 148 -7.94 -1.28 9.14
N GLN A 149 -7.73 -2.46 8.56
CA GLN A 149 -7.23 -3.66 9.24
C GLN A 149 -5.84 -3.42 9.86
N CYS A 150 -4.97 -2.66 9.18
CA CYS A 150 -3.65 -2.29 9.70
C CYS A 150 -3.79 -1.40 10.93
N VAL A 151 -4.67 -0.40 10.88
CA VAL A 151 -4.95 0.49 12.02
C VAL A 151 -5.44 -0.32 13.22
N TYR A 152 -6.35 -1.28 13.01
CA TYR A 152 -6.82 -2.15 14.08
C TYR A 152 -5.72 -2.98 14.70
N ILE A 153 -4.86 -3.62 13.89
CA ILE A 153 -3.73 -4.41 14.38
C ILE A 153 -2.81 -3.56 15.25
N LEU A 154 -2.50 -2.34 14.79
CA LEU A 154 -1.60 -1.43 15.48
C LEU A 154 -2.22 -0.90 16.80
N GLU A 155 -3.50 -0.53 16.80
CA GLU A 155 -4.18 0.01 17.98
C GLU A 155 -4.52 -1.06 19.03
N CYS A 156 -4.75 -2.32 18.61
CA CYS A 156 -5.06 -3.42 19.52
C CYS A 156 -3.81 -4.18 20.02
N SER A 157 -2.64 -3.91 19.44
CA SER A 157 -1.38 -4.54 19.84
C SER A 157 -0.69 -3.77 20.96
N ASN A 158 0.00 -4.52 21.87
CA ASN A 158 0.89 -3.91 22.85
C ASN A 158 2.08 -3.24 22.13
N GLU A 159 2.56 -2.13 22.64
CA GLU A 159 3.69 -1.35 22.08
C GLU A 159 4.92 -2.22 21.79
N LYS A 160 5.26 -3.16 22.70
CA LYS A 160 6.42 -4.06 22.55
C LYS A 160 6.25 -5.12 21.47
N THR A 161 5.01 -5.46 21.07
CA THR A 161 4.72 -6.55 20.12
C THR A 161 4.05 -6.08 18.84
N ARG A 162 3.78 -4.78 18.74
CA ARG A 162 3.01 -4.16 17.65
C ARG A 162 3.58 -4.47 16.27
N ALA A 163 4.87 -4.22 16.08
CA ALA A 163 5.55 -4.47 14.80
C ALA A 163 5.56 -5.96 14.44
N ARG A 164 5.82 -6.83 15.41
CA ARG A 164 5.78 -8.28 15.21
C ARG A 164 4.40 -8.78 14.82
N ASN A 165 3.35 -8.34 15.53
CA ASN A 165 1.98 -8.77 15.25
C ASN A 165 1.54 -8.30 13.85
N TYR A 166 1.87 -7.08 13.49
CA TYR A 166 1.62 -6.54 12.14
C TYR A 166 2.34 -7.39 11.07
N ALA A 167 3.63 -7.65 11.23
CA ALA A 167 4.41 -8.42 10.27
C ALA A 167 3.88 -9.85 10.10
N ILE A 168 3.48 -10.51 11.21
CA ILE A 168 2.89 -11.86 11.14
C ILE A 168 1.57 -11.84 10.37
N VAL A 169 0.66 -10.92 10.71
CA VAL A 169 -0.65 -10.85 10.04
C VAL A 169 -0.48 -10.49 8.55
N LYS A 170 0.41 -9.57 8.22
CA LYS A 170 0.73 -9.21 6.83
C LYS A 170 1.30 -10.41 6.05
N ALA A 171 2.24 -11.15 6.63
CA ALA A 171 2.81 -12.34 5.99
C ALA A 171 1.74 -13.42 5.74
N VAL A 172 0.85 -13.65 6.71
CA VAL A 172 -0.29 -14.57 6.54
C VAL A 172 -1.23 -14.07 5.44
N ALA A 173 -1.48 -12.77 5.37
CA ALA A 173 -2.32 -12.18 4.33
C ALA A 173 -1.73 -12.38 2.93
N ILE A 174 -0.42 -12.10 2.77
CA ILE A 174 0.30 -12.33 1.51
C ILE A 174 0.24 -13.81 1.11
N LEU A 175 0.50 -14.74 2.04
CA LEU A 175 0.39 -16.17 1.77
C LEU A 175 -1.05 -16.58 1.43
N GLY A 176 -2.06 -15.90 1.97
CA GLY A 176 -3.46 -16.11 1.64
C GLY A 176 -3.80 -15.85 0.16
N THR A 177 -2.98 -15.07 -0.55
CA THR A 177 -3.14 -14.86 -2.00
C THR A 177 -2.87 -16.14 -2.82
N LEU A 178 -2.33 -17.23 -2.22
CA LEU A 178 -2.30 -18.56 -2.80
C LEU A 178 -3.70 -19.09 -3.21
N LEU A 179 -4.75 -18.51 -2.63
CA LEU A 179 -6.11 -18.81 -3.05
C LEU A 179 -6.33 -18.52 -4.54
N VAL A 180 -5.72 -17.49 -5.11
CA VAL A 180 -5.91 -17.10 -6.52
C VAL A 180 -5.41 -18.20 -7.49
N PRO A 181 -4.16 -18.67 -7.45
CA PRO A 181 -3.73 -19.78 -8.32
C PRO A 181 -4.49 -21.08 -8.05
N LEU A 182 -4.94 -21.34 -6.83
CA LEU A 182 -5.81 -22.48 -6.54
C LEU A 182 -7.15 -22.36 -7.26
N LEU A 183 -7.75 -21.16 -7.29
CA LEU A 183 -9.01 -20.92 -8.01
C LEU A 183 -8.80 -20.92 -9.53
N ARG A 184 -7.61 -20.57 -10.03
CA ARG A 184 -7.26 -20.72 -11.45
C ARG A 184 -7.29 -22.17 -11.89
N THR A 185 -6.80 -23.10 -11.08
CA THR A 185 -6.85 -24.54 -11.40
C THR A 185 -8.23 -25.14 -11.23
N THR A 186 -8.95 -24.77 -10.17
CA THR A 186 -10.21 -25.44 -9.79
C THR A 186 -11.44 -24.85 -10.48
N LEU A 187 -11.65 -23.52 -10.44
CA LEU A 187 -12.82 -22.87 -11.01
C LEU A 187 -12.60 -22.40 -12.46
N MET A 188 -11.48 -21.74 -12.71
CA MET A 188 -11.13 -21.27 -14.05
C MET A 188 -10.68 -22.42 -14.95
N GLN A 189 -10.13 -23.51 -14.37
CA GLN A 189 -9.58 -24.68 -15.10
C GLN A 189 -8.50 -24.29 -16.12
N ASN A 190 -7.75 -23.23 -15.83
CA ASN A 190 -6.76 -22.61 -16.73
C ASN A 190 -7.32 -22.19 -18.10
N VAL A 191 -8.64 -21.99 -18.22
CA VAL A 191 -9.31 -21.51 -19.43
C VAL A 191 -9.41 -19.98 -19.37
N SER A 192 -8.71 -19.31 -20.28
CA SER A 192 -8.54 -17.84 -20.29
C SER A 192 -9.85 -17.05 -20.20
N GLU A 193 -10.91 -17.54 -20.86
CA GLU A 193 -12.23 -16.88 -20.87
C GLU A 193 -13.00 -16.97 -19.55
N ARG A 194 -12.56 -17.84 -18.63
CA ARG A 194 -13.22 -18.01 -17.32
C ARG A 194 -12.56 -17.21 -16.19
N TRP A 195 -11.72 -16.24 -16.51
CA TRP A 195 -10.97 -15.48 -15.51
C TRP A 195 -11.86 -14.82 -14.45
N HIS A 196 -13.05 -14.34 -14.82
CA HIS A 196 -13.98 -13.67 -13.93
C HIS A 196 -14.51 -14.55 -12.80
N VAL A 197 -14.62 -15.88 -12.99
CA VAL A 197 -15.14 -16.78 -11.94
C VAL A 197 -14.22 -16.84 -10.71
N VAL A 198 -12.93 -16.49 -10.86
CA VAL A 198 -11.97 -16.47 -9.77
C VAL A 198 -12.30 -15.38 -8.74
N TYR A 199 -12.98 -14.31 -9.15
CA TYR A 199 -13.37 -13.21 -8.28
C TYR A 199 -14.51 -13.57 -7.32
N LEU A 200 -15.31 -14.59 -7.62
CA LEU A 200 -16.50 -14.96 -6.83
C LEU A 200 -16.14 -15.40 -5.40
N VAL A 201 -15.16 -16.28 -5.25
CA VAL A 201 -14.80 -16.81 -3.92
C VAL A 201 -14.24 -15.71 -3.00
N PRO A 202 -13.27 -14.88 -3.43
CA PRO A 202 -12.83 -13.73 -2.64
C PRO A 202 -13.96 -12.74 -2.31
N ALA A 203 -14.92 -12.54 -3.22
CA ALA A 203 -16.10 -11.70 -2.96
C ALA A 203 -16.94 -12.25 -1.82
N ILE A 204 -17.23 -13.56 -1.84
CA ILE A 204 -17.98 -14.24 -0.76
C ILE A 204 -17.21 -14.13 0.57
N ILE A 205 -15.90 -14.37 0.56
CA ILE A 205 -15.06 -14.19 1.76
C ILE A 205 -15.18 -12.75 2.28
N GLY A 206 -15.09 -11.75 1.40
CA GLY A 206 -15.27 -10.35 1.78
C GLY A 206 -16.62 -10.06 2.45
N PHE A 207 -17.72 -10.56 1.91
CA PHE A 207 -19.05 -10.41 2.50
C PHE A 207 -19.16 -11.11 3.86
N VAL A 208 -18.69 -12.34 3.96
CA VAL A 208 -18.69 -13.10 5.22
C VAL A 208 -17.84 -12.40 6.27
N MET A 209 -16.65 -11.92 5.92
CA MET A 209 -15.78 -11.21 6.85
C MET A 209 -16.34 -9.85 7.26
N ALA A 210 -17.02 -9.12 6.37
CA ALA A 210 -17.72 -7.90 6.73
C ALA A 210 -18.84 -8.17 7.75
N LEU A 211 -19.60 -9.25 7.59
CA LEU A 211 -20.61 -9.67 8.54
C LEU A 211 -19.99 -10.08 9.89
N PHE A 212 -18.89 -10.85 9.88
CA PHE A 212 -18.17 -11.21 11.10
C PHE A 212 -17.62 -9.97 11.82
N ALA A 213 -17.03 -9.02 11.08
CA ALA A 213 -16.57 -7.75 11.64
C ALA A 213 -17.74 -6.94 12.25
N LEU A 214 -18.89 -6.91 11.58
CA LEU A 214 -20.08 -6.20 12.07
C LEU A 214 -20.57 -6.80 13.39
N LEU A 215 -20.67 -8.12 13.47
CA LEU A 215 -21.24 -8.82 14.65
C LEU A 215 -20.26 -8.86 15.81
N PHE A 216 -19.00 -9.14 15.55
CA PHE A 216 -18.05 -9.56 16.57
C PHE A 216 -16.90 -8.60 16.82
N ALA A 217 -16.47 -7.75 15.86
CA ALA A 217 -15.44 -6.77 16.16
C ALA A 217 -15.97 -5.70 17.13
N LYS A 218 -15.15 -5.38 18.14
CA LYS A 218 -15.42 -4.26 19.05
C LYS A 218 -14.64 -3.04 18.60
N GLU A 219 -15.06 -1.85 19.01
CA GLU A 219 -14.31 -0.62 18.76
C GLU A 219 -12.94 -0.65 19.46
N THR A 220 -11.93 0.01 18.90
CA THR A 220 -10.59 0.01 19.49
C THR A 220 -10.53 0.86 20.75
N ASN A 221 -9.77 0.39 21.76
CA ASN A 221 -9.61 1.13 23.03
C ASN A 221 -8.92 2.47 22.80
N ALA A 222 -7.99 2.56 21.85
CA ALA A 222 -7.30 3.80 21.51
C ALA A 222 -8.28 4.89 21.00
N PHE A 223 -9.20 4.51 20.12
CA PHE A 223 -10.26 5.41 19.69
C PHE A 223 -11.22 5.79 20.83
N LEU A 224 -11.66 4.80 21.61
CA LEU A 224 -12.59 5.04 22.71
C LEU A 224 -12.02 6.03 23.74
N THR A 225 -10.76 5.85 24.14
CA THR A 225 -10.09 6.74 25.10
C THR A 225 -10.00 8.17 24.54
N LYS A 226 -9.52 8.36 23.31
CA LYS A 226 -9.45 9.68 22.68
C LYS A 226 -10.84 10.32 22.53
N ARG A 227 -11.84 9.55 22.15
CA ARG A 227 -13.20 10.07 21.96
C ARG A 227 -13.85 10.47 23.29
N ILE A 228 -13.65 9.68 24.35
CA ILE A 228 -14.13 9.98 25.70
C ILE A 228 -13.45 11.26 26.22
N GLU A 229 -12.14 11.40 26.08
CA GLU A 229 -11.40 12.60 26.44
C GLU A 229 -11.94 13.83 25.69
N TYR A 230 -12.13 13.72 24.39
CA TYR A 230 -12.73 14.77 23.58
C TYR A 230 -14.14 15.15 24.07
N LEU A 231 -15.00 14.19 24.41
CA LEU A 231 -16.35 14.45 24.90
C LEU A 231 -16.36 15.06 26.32
N LYS A 232 -15.38 14.75 27.15
CA LYS A 232 -15.21 15.35 28.50
C LYS A 232 -14.67 16.79 28.47
N THR A 233 -13.95 17.15 27.41
CA THR A 233 -13.40 18.51 27.27
C THR A 233 -14.51 19.52 26.99
N PRO A 234 -14.57 20.67 27.71
CA PRO A 234 -15.57 21.71 27.50
C PRO A 234 -15.58 22.22 26.04
N ILE A 235 -16.75 22.57 25.52
CA ILE A 235 -16.92 23.02 24.11
C ILE A 235 -16.03 24.22 23.79
N LYS A 236 -15.91 25.18 24.68
CA LYS A 236 -15.06 26.37 24.50
C LYS A 236 -13.57 26.01 24.34
N GLU A 237 -13.09 25.08 25.13
CA GLU A 237 -11.71 24.60 25.05
C GLU A 237 -11.46 23.79 23.77
N ARG A 238 -12.45 22.99 23.33
CA ARG A 238 -12.37 22.27 22.04
C ARG A 238 -12.30 23.24 20.85
N GLU A 239 -13.09 24.30 20.88
CA GLU A 239 -13.08 25.34 19.84
C GLU A 239 -11.74 26.09 19.82
N GLN A 240 -11.17 26.39 20.99
CA GLN A 240 -9.89 27.04 21.10
C GLN A 240 -8.78 26.14 20.59
N ARG A 241 -8.70 24.87 21.02
CA ARG A 241 -7.74 23.88 20.49
C ARG A 241 -7.88 23.70 18.97
N SER A 242 -9.12 23.63 18.46
CA SER A 242 -9.36 23.53 17.01
C SER A 242 -8.91 24.77 16.23
N LYS A 243 -8.96 25.98 16.82
CA LYS A 243 -8.39 27.19 16.21
C LYS A 243 -6.87 27.14 16.20
N GLU A 244 -6.27 26.79 17.33
CA GLU A 244 -4.81 26.66 17.48
C GLU A 244 -4.24 25.61 16.53
N GLU A 245 -4.91 24.44 16.41
CA GLU A 245 -4.55 23.40 15.43
C GLU A 245 -4.69 23.88 13.99
N ARG A 246 -5.72 24.65 13.67
CA ARG A 246 -5.89 25.26 12.33
C ARG A 246 -4.80 26.27 12.01
N GLU A 247 -4.43 27.10 12.97
CA GLU A 247 -3.35 28.07 12.81
C GLU A 247 -1.99 27.39 12.69
N GLN A 248 -1.73 26.34 13.48
CA GLN A 248 -0.52 25.52 13.35
C GLN A 248 -0.49 24.76 12.01
N ASN A 249 -1.61 24.19 11.56
CA ASN A 249 -1.73 23.53 10.27
C ASN A 249 -1.61 24.53 9.10
N ALA A 250 -2.08 25.77 9.27
CA ALA A 250 -1.89 26.82 8.26
C ALA A 250 -0.41 27.23 8.15
N GLN A 251 0.33 27.25 9.27
CA GLN A 251 1.78 27.47 9.27
C GLN A 251 2.57 26.24 8.79
N GLY A 252 2.03 25.01 8.97
CA GLY A 252 2.62 23.73 8.56
C GLY A 252 2.04 23.16 7.26
N GLY A 253 1.42 23.98 6.40
CA GLY A 253 0.75 23.53 5.18
C GLY A 253 1.70 22.82 4.19
N ILE A 254 1.12 22.04 3.25
CA ILE A 254 1.87 21.27 2.23
C ILE A 254 2.87 22.14 1.49
N LEU A 255 2.52 23.38 1.14
CA LEU A 255 3.42 24.29 0.44
C LEU A 255 4.66 24.65 1.28
N THR A 256 4.46 24.88 2.60
CA THR A 256 5.55 25.12 3.55
C THR A 256 6.42 23.87 3.69
N ALA A 257 5.82 22.68 3.77
CA ALA A 257 6.53 21.41 3.82
C ALA A 257 7.34 21.16 2.55
N VAL A 258 6.82 21.47 1.38
CA VAL A 258 7.53 21.35 0.09
C VAL A 258 8.72 22.33 0.07
N LYS A 259 8.54 23.61 0.42
CA LYS A 259 9.64 24.57 0.51
C LYS A 259 10.71 24.13 1.51
N PHE A 260 10.30 23.61 2.65
CA PHE A 260 11.19 23.04 3.67
C PHE A 260 11.98 21.85 3.12
N ALA A 261 11.30 20.89 2.49
CA ALA A 261 11.92 19.69 1.96
C ALA A 261 12.95 19.99 0.86
N PHE A 262 12.68 20.94 -0.03
CA PHE A 262 13.65 21.36 -1.06
C PHE A 262 14.82 22.19 -0.50
N LYS A 263 14.63 22.89 0.61
CA LYS A 263 15.69 23.66 1.24
C LYS A 263 16.72 22.77 1.93
N HIS A 264 16.28 21.68 2.58
CA HIS A 264 17.15 20.82 3.37
C HIS A 264 17.70 19.64 2.57
N ARG A 265 19.00 19.40 2.67
CA ARG A 265 19.75 18.42 1.88
C ARG A 265 19.15 17.02 1.96
N GLN A 266 18.88 16.53 3.17
CA GLN A 266 18.36 15.18 3.40
C GLN A 266 17.05 14.92 2.64
N LEU A 267 16.06 15.77 2.86
CA LEU A 267 14.73 15.63 2.26
C LEU A 267 14.76 15.83 0.75
N ARG A 268 15.56 16.78 0.25
CA ARG A 268 15.73 17.02 -1.20
C ARG A 268 16.24 15.78 -1.92
N PHE A 269 17.31 15.15 -1.41
CA PHE A 269 17.83 13.94 -2.04
C PHE A 269 16.93 12.73 -1.82
N LEU A 270 16.21 12.67 -0.70
CA LEU A 270 15.20 11.65 -0.46
C LEU A 270 14.04 11.76 -1.48
N ILE A 271 13.58 12.98 -1.80
CA ILE A 271 12.59 13.23 -2.86
C ILE A 271 13.11 12.72 -4.21
N ILE A 272 14.36 13.04 -4.59
CA ILE A 272 14.93 12.61 -5.87
C ILE A 272 15.07 11.09 -5.91
N ALA A 273 15.51 10.45 -4.80
CA ALA A 273 15.57 9.00 -4.68
C ALA A 273 14.17 8.36 -4.85
N CYS A 274 13.13 8.94 -4.25
CA CYS A 274 11.77 8.50 -4.40
C CYS A 274 11.25 8.64 -5.84
N CYS A 275 11.56 9.75 -6.52
CA CYS A 275 11.19 9.90 -7.92
C CYS A 275 11.77 8.78 -8.79
N CYS A 276 13.06 8.46 -8.61
CA CYS A 276 13.69 7.34 -9.30
C CYS A 276 13.04 6.00 -8.91
N PHE A 277 12.83 5.78 -7.62
CA PHE A 277 12.27 4.52 -7.09
C PHE A 277 10.85 4.26 -7.62
N TYR A 278 9.98 5.26 -7.61
CA TYR A 278 8.59 5.09 -8.05
C TYR A 278 8.42 4.95 -9.57
N LEU A 279 9.41 5.31 -10.38
CA LEU A 279 9.43 4.92 -11.80
C LEU A 279 9.45 3.41 -11.99
N ALA A 280 10.04 2.67 -11.05
CA ALA A 280 10.08 1.21 -11.08
C ALA A 280 8.74 0.55 -10.69
N SER A 281 7.71 1.31 -10.29
CA SER A 281 6.39 0.79 -9.92
C SER A 281 5.70 0.02 -11.06
N LEU A 282 6.05 0.29 -12.31
CA LEU A 282 5.54 -0.47 -13.46
C LEU A 282 5.82 -1.96 -13.38
N GLY A 283 6.97 -2.35 -12.82
CA GLY A 283 7.29 -3.77 -12.62
C GLY A 283 6.26 -4.48 -11.72
N THR A 284 5.62 -3.75 -10.80
CA THR A 284 4.59 -4.32 -9.91
C THR A 284 3.25 -4.51 -10.61
N ALA A 285 2.96 -3.76 -11.66
CA ALA A 285 1.63 -3.71 -12.30
C ALA A 285 1.55 -4.49 -13.62
N THR A 286 2.68 -5.00 -14.14
CA THR A 286 2.75 -5.51 -15.53
C THR A 286 3.26 -6.93 -15.67
N TYR A 287 3.53 -7.62 -14.56
CA TYR A 287 4.14 -8.95 -14.59
C TYR A 287 3.29 -10.00 -15.31
N SER A 288 1.98 -9.96 -15.22
CA SER A 288 1.07 -10.86 -15.94
C SER A 288 1.23 -10.69 -17.45
N THR A 289 1.31 -9.46 -17.94
CA THR A 289 1.56 -9.15 -19.36
C THR A 289 2.94 -9.66 -19.81
N VAL A 290 3.98 -9.51 -19.00
CA VAL A 290 5.32 -10.01 -19.32
C VAL A 290 5.30 -11.54 -19.43
N MET A 291 4.68 -12.24 -18.49
CA MET A 291 4.56 -13.71 -18.52
C MET A 291 3.81 -14.18 -19.77
N ALA A 292 2.66 -13.59 -20.08
CA ALA A 292 1.82 -14.06 -21.16
C ALA A 292 2.32 -13.65 -22.56
N LYS A 293 2.84 -12.41 -22.72
CA LYS A 293 3.15 -11.83 -24.03
C LYS A 293 4.62 -11.84 -24.40
N SER A 294 5.51 -11.61 -23.44
CA SER A 294 6.95 -11.64 -23.70
C SER A 294 7.55 -13.02 -23.52
N ALA A 295 7.22 -13.69 -22.42
CA ALA A 295 7.66 -15.05 -22.13
C ALA A 295 6.85 -16.13 -22.85
N LEU A 296 5.68 -15.78 -23.41
CA LEU A 296 4.77 -16.73 -24.09
C LEU A 296 4.43 -17.93 -23.22
N MET A 297 4.18 -17.69 -21.93
CA MET A 297 3.78 -18.72 -20.98
C MET A 297 2.31 -19.09 -21.20
N THR A 298 2.01 -20.37 -21.08
CA THR A 298 0.63 -20.88 -21.08
C THR A 298 -0.10 -20.52 -19.79
N GLU A 299 -1.42 -20.61 -19.76
CA GLU A 299 -2.22 -20.38 -18.55
C GLU A 299 -1.81 -21.29 -17.39
N GLU A 300 -1.40 -22.53 -17.68
CA GLU A 300 -0.88 -23.48 -16.69
C GLU A 300 0.46 -23.01 -16.12
N GLU A 301 1.39 -22.62 -16.98
CA GLU A 301 2.71 -22.11 -16.57
C GLU A 301 2.58 -20.82 -15.74
N ILE A 302 1.68 -19.91 -16.13
CA ILE A 302 1.38 -18.70 -15.35
C ILE A 302 0.81 -19.09 -13.99
N THR A 303 -0.10 -20.06 -13.94
CA THR A 303 -0.68 -20.54 -12.68
C THR A 303 0.38 -21.15 -11.76
N LEU A 304 1.31 -21.96 -12.32
CA LEU A 304 2.44 -22.52 -11.57
C LEU A 304 3.38 -21.43 -11.02
N ALA A 305 3.67 -20.40 -11.82
CA ALA A 305 4.43 -19.25 -11.36
C ALA A 305 3.72 -18.53 -10.21
N LEU A 306 2.41 -18.32 -10.31
CA LEU A 306 1.62 -17.64 -9.29
C LEU A 306 1.49 -18.43 -7.97
N PHE A 307 1.73 -19.74 -7.94
CA PHE A 307 1.84 -20.48 -6.68
C PHE A 307 3.08 -20.08 -5.85
N LEU A 308 4.20 -19.76 -6.48
CA LEU A 308 5.40 -19.35 -5.77
C LEU A 308 5.53 -17.82 -5.56
N TYR A 309 4.74 -17.03 -6.27
CA TYR A 309 4.68 -15.58 -6.11
C TYR A 309 4.44 -15.13 -4.65
N PRO A 310 3.41 -15.62 -3.94
CA PRO A 310 3.16 -15.21 -2.56
C PRO A 310 4.27 -15.64 -1.60
N VAL A 311 4.89 -16.78 -1.86
CA VAL A 311 6.00 -17.29 -1.03
C VAL A 311 7.20 -16.36 -1.15
N GLY A 312 7.60 -16.00 -2.37
CA GLY A 312 8.66 -15.02 -2.61
C GLY A 312 8.34 -13.67 -1.97
N ASN A 313 7.12 -13.17 -2.18
CA ASN A 313 6.69 -11.87 -1.64
C ASN A 313 6.72 -11.86 -0.10
N ALA A 314 6.15 -12.84 0.57
CA ALA A 314 6.16 -12.94 2.03
C ALA A 314 7.58 -13.05 2.60
N LEU A 315 8.44 -13.87 1.99
CA LEU A 315 9.82 -14.06 2.42
C LEU A 315 10.61 -12.73 2.39
N PHE A 316 10.59 -12.03 1.27
CA PHE A 316 11.34 -10.78 1.12
C PHE A 316 10.74 -9.62 1.92
N THR A 317 9.42 -9.59 2.12
CA THR A 317 8.77 -8.66 3.05
C THR A 317 9.24 -8.88 4.49
N LEU A 318 9.34 -10.12 4.95
CA LEU A 318 9.88 -10.42 6.28
C LEU A 318 11.36 -10.03 6.39
N ILE A 319 12.17 -10.35 5.38
CA ILE A 319 13.58 -9.97 5.34
C ILE A 319 13.74 -8.45 5.46
N SER A 320 12.91 -7.67 4.77
CA SER A 320 12.98 -6.20 4.82
C SER A 320 12.80 -5.66 6.23
N GLY A 321 11.86 -6.21 7.00
CA GLY A 321 11.64 -5.85 8.40
C GLY A 321 12.86 -6.13 9.27
N PHE A 322 13.45 -7.33 9.17
CA PHE A 322 14.64 -7.69 9.92
C PHE A 322 15.85 -6.80 9.57
N VAL A 323 16.06 -6.52 8.29
CA VAL A 323 17.15 -5.66 7.83
C VAL A 323 16.97 -4.23 8.36
N SER A 324 15.74 -3.71 8.33
CA SER A 324 15.41 -2.37 8.83
C SER A 324 15.70 -2.19 10.32
N ASP A 325 15.33 -3.18 11.12
CA ASP A 325 15.54 -3.12 12.56
C ASP A 325 17.01 -3.31 12.95
N LYS A 326 17.74 -4.18 12.25
CA LYS A 326 19.13 -4.54 12.58
C LYS A 326 20.15 -3.57 12.00
N PHE A 327 20.00 -3.15 10.75
CA PHE A 327 21.03 -2.39 10.01
C PHE A 327 20.67 -0.93 9.75
N GLY A 328 19.42 -0.54 9.97
CA GLY A 328 18.96 0.84 9.77
C GLY A 328 18.25 1.06 8.45
N ARG A 329 17.68 2.27 8.30
CA ARG A 329 16.76 2.60 7.22
C ARG A 329 17.43 2.73 5.87
N LYS A 330 18.57 3.45 5.83
CA LYS A 330 19.35 3.64 4.60
C LYS A 330 19.81 2.32 4.01
N ILE A 331 20.40 1.44 4.84
CA ILE A 331 20.90 0.14 4.39
C ILE A 331 19.75 -0.75 3.90
N THR A 332 18.61 -0.72 4.57
CA THR A 332 17.41 -1.46 4.15
C THR A 332 16.96 -1.05 2.76
N ILE A 333 16.83 0.24 2.49
CA ILE A 333 16.39 0.71 1.18
C ILE A 333 17.37 0.28 0.09
N ILE A 334 18.67 0.42 0.32
CA ILE A 334 19.69 0.02 -0.64
C ILE A 334 19.66 -1.50 -0.88
N ALA A 335 19.68 -2.29 0.18
CA ALA A 335 19.70 -3.75 0.09
C ALA A 335 18.44 -4.30 -0.58
N MET A 336 17.27 -3.78 -0.19
CA MET A 336 16.00 -4.21 -0.77
C MET A 336 15.84 -3.71 -2.22
N SER A 337 16.34 -2.51 -2.57
CA SER A 337 16.35 -2.06 -3.97
C SER A 337 17.30 -2.87 -4.85
N CYS A 338 18.46 -3.27 -4.33
CA CYS A 338 19.37 -4.20 -5.02
C CYS A 338 18.72 -5.58 -5.19
N SER A 339 18.06 -6.08 -4.16
CA SER A 339 17.30 -7.34 -4.22
C SER A 339 16.15 -7.26 -5.23
N ALA A 340 15.38 -6.16 -5.23
CA ALA A 340 14.33 -5.92 -6.21
C ALA A 340 14.88 -5.92 -7.64
N LEU A 341 16.00 -5.24 -7.87
CA LEU A 341 16.68 -5.23 -9.17
C LEU A 341 17.08 -6.63 -9.62
N ALA A 342 17.76 -7.40 -8.76
CA ALA A 342 18.18 -8.76 -9.07
C ALA A 342 16.98 -9.69 -9.34
N CYS A 343 15.96 -9.62 -8.50
CA CYS A 343 14.74 -10.40 -8.67
C CYS A 343 13.97 -10.04 -9.96
N TYR A 344 13.92 -8.75 -10.30
CA TYR A 344 13.22 -8.32 -11.53
C TYR A 344 13.96 -8.76 -12.80
N LEU A 345 15.29 -8.65 -12.81
CA LEU A 345 16.11 -9.21 -13.90
C LEU A 345 15.89 -10.72 -14.02
N LEU A 346 15.97 -11.44 -12.89
CA LEU A 346 15.73 -12.87 -12.86
C LEU A 346 14.33 -13.24 -13.38
N PHE A 347 13.29 -12.48 -12.98
CA PHE A 347 11.92 -12.65 -13.44
C PHE A 347 11.81 -12.55 -14.97
N VAL A 348 12.30 -11.46 -15.56
CA VAL A 348 12.17 -11.24 -17.00
C VAL A 348 12.97 -12.26 -17.78
N PHE A 349 14.24 -12.51 -17.41
CA PHE A 349 15.09 -13.44 -18.12
C PHE A 349 14.66 -14.91 -17.96
N SER A 350 14.23 -15.33 -16.76
CA SER A 350 13.73 -16.69 -16.54
C SER A 350 12.49 -16.99 -17.41
N GLY A 351 11.59 -16.02 -17.54
CA GLY A 351 10.44 -16.14 -18.42
C GLY A 351 10.84 -16.20 -19.91
N MET A 352 11.66 -15.25 -20.36
CA MET A 352 12.04 -15.13 -21.77
C MET A 352 12.90 -16.30 -22.25
N PHE A 353 13.79 -16.85 -21.42
CA PHE A 353 14.61 -18.02 -21.73
C PHE A 353 13.91 -19.34 -21.40
N LYS A 354 12.64 -19.30 -21.00
CA LYS A 354 11.82 -20.47 -20.68
C LYS A 354 12.49 -21.42 -19.68
N TRP A 355 13.08 -20.87 -18.61
CA TRP A 355 13.70 -21.71 -17.58
C TRP A 355 12.61 -22.52 -16.87
N THR A 356 12.17 -22.15 -15.70
CA THR A 356 11.04 -22.83 -15.06
C THR A 356 9.99 -21.83 -14.59
N PRO A 357 8.67 -22.14 -14.70
CA PRO A 357 7.62 -21.27 -14.18
C PRO A 357 7.79 -20.97 -12.69
N TYR A 358 8.29 -21.93 -11.92
CA TYR A 358 8.54 -21.77 -10.48
C TYR A 358 9.58 -20.68 -10.19
N LEU A 359 10.68 -20.65 -10.95
CA LEU A 359 11.71 -19.63 -10.80
C LEU A 359 11.17 -18.24 -11.17
N THR A 360 10.38 -18.17 -12.23
CA THR A 360 9.71 -16.94 -12.66
C THR A 360 8.77 -16.43 -11.55
N GLY A 361 8.01 -17.34 -10.93
CA GLY A 361 7.09 -17.00 -9.84
C GLY A 361 7.79 -16.51 -8.56
N ILE A 362 8.82 -17.20 -8.10
CA ILE A 362 9.57 -16.78 -6.90
C ILE A 362 10.34 -15.48 -7.15
N ALA A 363 10.83 -15.27 -8.37
CA ALA A 363 11.55 -14.06 -8.75
C ALA A 363 10.63 -12.83 -8.74
N ILE A 364 9.43 -12.91 -9.35
CA ILE A 364 8.47 -11.80 -9.28
C ILE A 364 7.96 -11.57 -7.86
N GLY A 365 7.74 -12.63 -7.08
CA GLY A 365 7.40 -12.51 -5.66
C GLY A 365 8.50 -11.83 -4.87
N GLY A 366 9.76 -12.22 -5.08
CA GLY A 366 10.94 -11.59 -4.47
C GLY A 366 11.08 -10.12 -4.85
N PHE A 367 10.81 -9.78 -6.12
CA PHE A 367 10.75 -8.38 -6.55
C PHE A 367 9.67 -7.61 -5.78
N MET A 368 8.45 -8.13 -5.70
CA MET A 368 7.34 -7.48 -5.01
C MET A 368 7.65 -7.24 -3.52
N GLY A 369 8.10 -8.27 -2.79
CA GLY A 369 8.43 -8.15 -1.38
C GLY A 369 9.58 -7.18 -1.12
N SER A 370 10.60 -7.20 -1.98
CA SER A 370 11.74 -6.28 -1.89
C SER A 370 11.33 -4.83 -2.23
N TYR A 371 10.56 -4.63 -3.28
CA TYR A 371 10.11 -3.32 -3.72
C TYR A 371 9.23 -2.66 -2.66
N TRP A 372 8.20 -3.36 -2.17
CA TRP A 372 7.33 -2.81 -1.12
C TRP A 372 8.05 -2.65 0.22
N GLY A 373 8.98 -3.56 0.56
CA GLY A 373 9.81 -3.42 1.77
C GLY A 373 10.70 -2.18 1.75
N ALA A 374 11.28 -1.84 0.60
CA ALA A 374 12.00 -0.58 0.40
C ALA A 374 11.04 0.62 0.42
N GLY A 375 9.90 0.52 -0.27
CA GLY A 375 8.88 1.58 -0.38
C GLY A 375 8.30 1.98 0.98
N ASP A 376 7.95 1.01 1.82
CA ASP A 376 7.46 1.25 3.18
C ASP A 376 8.53 1.94 4.06
N THR A 377 9.79 1.55 3.89
CA THR A 377 10.90 2.16 4.65
C THR A 377 11.16 3.60 4.20
N ILE A 378 11.23 3.86 2.90
CA ILE A 378 11.50 5.20 2.36
C ILE A 378 10.33 6.15 2.64
N GLY A 379 9.11 5.72 2.32
CA GLY A 379 7.92 6.54 2.39
C GLY A 379 7.32 6.69 3.77
N GLY A 380 7.19 5.59 4.50
CA GLY A 380 6.56 5.59 5.82
C GLY A 380 7.49 6.05 6.94
N ILE A 381 8.76 5.66 6.88
CA ILE A 381 9.68 5.83 8.00
C ILE A 381 10.64 7.02 7.78
N MET A 382 11.43 7.01 6.72
CA MET A 382 12.51 8.01 6.56
C MET A 382 12.01 9.43 6.37
N PHE A 383 10.92 9.66 5.63
CA PHE A 383 10.32 10.99 5.53
C PHE A 383 9.87 11.53 6.89
N SER A 384 9.26 10.67 7.69
CA SER A 384 8.81 10.98 9.04
C SER A 384 9.98 11.26 9.98
N GLU A 385 11.02 10.42 9.95
CA GLU A 385 12.22 10.55 10.79
C GLU A 385 13.12 11.72 10.38
N SER A 386 13.03 12.19 9.13
CA SER A 386 13.81 13.36 8.62
C SER A 386 13.08 14.70 8.78
N SER A 387 11.94 14.75 9.44
CA SER A 387 11.08 15.94 9.48
C SER A 387 10.83 16.43 10.89
N PRO A 388 10.81 17.75 11.13
CA PRO A 388 10.41 18.33 12.41
C PRO A 388 8.94 18.00 12.71
N THR A 389 8.59 17.94 14.00
CA THR A 389 7.29 17.47 14.48
C THR A 389 6.10 18.22 13.87
N ASN A 390 6.24 19.55 13.70
CA ASN A 390 5.19 20.42 13.13
C ASN A 390 4.96 20.26 11.62
N LEU A 391 5.93 19.72 10.87
CA LEU A 391 5.83 19.50 9.41
C LEU A 391 5.75 18.04 9.03
N ARG A 392 5.90 17.10 9.98
CA ARG A 392 6.03 15.67 9.73
C ARG A 392 4.91 15.07 8.90
N SER A 393 3.66 15.36 9.26
CA SER A 393 2.49 14.89 8.52
C SER A 393 2.46 15.42 7.08
N SER A 394 2.74 16.71 6.91
CA SER A 394 2.76 17.34 5.58
C SER A 394 3.91 16.84 4.71
N VAL A 395 5.08 16.56 5.30
CA VAL A 395 6.22 15.98 4.59
C VAL A 395 5.94 14.52 4.17
N THR A 396 5.25 13.74 5.01
CA THR A 396 4.83 12.38 4.64
C THR A 396 3.82 12.38 3.47
N VAL A 397 2.94 13.39 3.40
CA VAL A 397 2.02 13.55 2.25
C VAL A 397 2.79 13.78 0.95
N ILE A 398 3.96 14.46 0.98
CA ILE A 398 4.81 14.64 -0.21
C ILE A 398 5.17 13.27 -0.81
N ASN A 399 5.54 12.30 0.01
CA ASN A 399 5.85 10.95 -0.48
C ASN A 399 4.66 10.30 -1.21
N THR A 400 3.46 10.41 -0.67
CA THR A 400 2.25 9.88 -1.30
C THR A 400 1.98 10.56 -2.66
N LEU A 401 2.17 11.88 -2.73
CA LEU A 401 2.06 12.62 -3.99
C LEU A 401 3.12 12.20 -5.00
N LEU A 402 4.38 12.00 -4.58
CA LEU A 402 5.45 11.53 -5.45
C LEU A 402 5.16 10.15 -6.03
N ASN A 403 4.64 9.21 -5.20
CA ASN A 403 4.24 7.90 -5.68
C ASN A 403 3.16 8.01 -6.77
N GLY A 404 2.12 8.81 -6.54
CA GLY A 404 1.06 9.03 -7.53
C GLY A 404 1.57 9.70 -8.81
N ILE A 405 2.37 10.76 -8.70
CA ILE A 405 2.89 11.51 -9.87
C ILE A 405 3.85 10.63 -10.69
N MET A 406 4.81 9.98 -10.04
CA MET A 406 5.82 9.18 -10.75
C MET A 406 5.25 7.89 -11.31
N GLY A 407 4.33 7.23 -10.59
CA GLY A 407 3.57 6.09 -11.10
C GLY A 407 2.68 6.47 -12.28
N GLY A 408 2.03 7.63 -12.22
CA GLY A 408 1.25 8.19 -13.32
C GLY A 408 2.12 8.51 -14.54
N LEU A 409 3.28 9.16 -14.35
CA LEU A 409 4.23 9.45 -15.42
C LEU A 409 4.72 8.16 -16.09
N ALA A 410 5.10 7.16 -15.30
CA ALA A 410 5.51 5.86 -15.80
C ALA A 410 4.39 5.18 -16.61
N THR A 411 3.15 5.28 -16.18
CA THR A 411 1.97 4.77 -16.89
C THR A 411 1.79 5.51 -18.22
N ILE A 412 1.90 6.84 -18.26
CA ILE A 412 1.78 7.63 -19.49
C ILE A 412 2.86 7.25 -20.52
N ILE A 413 4.12 7.10 -20.06
CA ILE A 413 5.22 6.66 -20.95
C ILE A 413 4.88 5.29 -21.54
N THR A 414 4.41 4.36 -20.70
CA THR A 414 4.04 3.02 -21.13
C THR A 414 2.89 3.03 -22.14
N MET A 415 1.86 3.84 -21.91
CA MET A 415 0.73 4.00 -22.83
C MET A 415 1.15 4.44 -24.23
N ILE A 416 2.16 5.32 -24.32
CA ILE A 416 2.69 5.77 -25.61
C ILE A 416 3.50 4.66 -26.30
N LEU A 417 4.24 3.87 -25.54
CA LEU A 417 5.14 2.85 -26.09
C LEU A 417 4.43 1.54 -26.47
N LEU A 418 3.38 1.14 -25.74
CA LEU A 418 2.68 -0.12 -25.94
C LEU A 418 2.13 -0.37 -27.36
N PRO A 419 1.55 0.61 -28.08
CA PRO A 419 1.09 0.41 -29.44
C PRO A 419 2.23 0.31 -30.46
N ILE A 420 3.44 0.76 -30.12
CA ILE A 420 4.58 0.88 -31.03
C ILE A 420 5.50 -0.34 -30.92
N ILE A 421 5.65 -0.88 -29.72
CA ILE A 421 6.60 -1.95 -29.42
C ILE A 421 5.94 -3.31 -29.61
N PRO A 422 6.58 -4.28 -30.32
CA PRO A 422 6.06 -5.64 -30.45
C PRO A 422 5.85 -6.32 -29.07
N GLU A 423 4.75 -7.07 -28.91
CA GLU A 423 4.37 -7.72 -27.63
C GLU A 423 5.50 -8.55 -27.01
N LYS A 424 6.28 -9.25 -27.85
CA LYS A 424 7.45 -10.04 -27.38
C LYS A 424 8.53 -9.20 -26.70
N MET A 425 8.58 -7.90 -26.98
CA MET A 425 9.57 -6.98 -26.40
C MET A 425 9.08 -6.22 -25.17
N PHE A 426 7.85 -6.43 -24.71
CA PHE A 426 7.32 -5.74 -23.53
C PHE A 426 8.19 -5.97 -22.28
N GLY A 427 8.74 -7.16 -22.11
CA GLY A 427 9.67 -7.46 -21.01
C GLY A 427 10.90 -6.54 -21.00
N TYR A 428 11.50 -6.32 -22.18
CA TYR A 428 12.64 -5.38 -22.32
C TYR A 428 12.23 -3.92 -22.15
N MET A 429 11.06 -3.54 -22.64
CA MET A 429 10.52 -2.20 -22.43
C MET A 429 10.36 -1.89 -20.93
N TYR A 430 9.77 -2.81 -20.18
CA TYR A 430 9.60 -2.64 -18.73
C TYR A 430 10.93 -2.69 -17.98
N LEU A 431 11.90 -3.49 -18.42
CA LEU A 431 13.27 -3.43 -17.91
C LEU A 431 13.89 -2.05 -18.11
N GLY A 432 13.71 -1.45 -19.30
CA GLY A 432 14.23 -0.13 -19.65
C GLY A 432 13.70 0.99 -18.75
N LEU A 433 12.56 0.81 -18.10
CA LEU A 433 11.98 1.77 -17.15
C LEU A 433 12.30 1.42 -15.69
N THR A 434 12.17 0.13 -15.33
CA THR A 434 12.34 -0.34 -13.94
C THR A 434 13.79 -0.31 -13.48
N VAL A 435 14.72 -0.76 -14.33
CA VAL A 435 16.15 -0.85 -13.97
C VAL A 435 16.78 0.52 -13.72
N PRO A 436 16.66 1.52 -14.60
CA PRO A 436 17.21 2.85 -14.35
C PRO A 436 16.60 3.49 -13.09
N GLY A 437 15.31 3.29 -12.85
CA GLY A 437 14.63 3.76 -11.65
C GLY A 437 15.25 3.22 -10.36
N LEU A 438 15.42 1.91 -10.26
CA LEU A 438 16.03 1.28 -9.09
C LEU A 438 17.50 1.65 -8.94
N VAL A 439 18.29 1.63 -10.03
CA VAL A 439 19.71 2.00 -10.00
C VAL A 439 19.88 3.45 -9.57
N GLY A 440 19.08 4.38 -10.12
CA GLY A 440 19.07 5.79 -9.73
C GLY A 440 18.77 5.96 -8.23
N ALA A 441 17.75 5.27 -7.72
CA ALA A 441 17.40 5.29 -6.30
C ALA A 441 18.56 4.77 -5.42
N ILE A 442 19.19 3.64 -5.79
CA ILE A 442 20.32 3.06 -5.07
C ILE A 442 21.49 4.07 -5.01
N ILE A 443 21.88 4.65 -6.15
CA ILE A 443 23.00 5.60 -6.23
C ILE A 443 22.73 6.83 -5.36
N ILE A 444 21.54 7.41 -5.47
CA ILE A 444 21.19 8.62 -4.70
C ILE A 444 21.14 8.33 -3.21
N MET A 445 20.53 7.20 -2.83
CA MET A 445 20.49 6.77 -1.42
C MET A 445 21.89 6.54 -0.86
N TRP A 446 22.76 5.89 -1.63
CA TRP A 446 24.13 5.61 -1.21
C TRP A 446 24.96 6.87 -0.99
N LEU A 447 24.95 7.78 -1.96
CA LEU A 447 25.86 8.94 -2.00
C LEU A 447 25.37 10.13 -1.17
N PHE A 448 24.06 10.41 -1.15
CA PHE A 448 23.56 11.70 -0.70
C PHE A 448 22.63 11.63 0.52
N VAL A 449 21.99 10.50 0.81
CA VAL A 449 21.04 10.36 1.91
C VAL A 449 21.73 9.81 3.13
N GLY A 450 21.47 10.39 4.31
CA GLY A 450 22.01 9.94 5.60
C GLY A 450 21.14 8.88 6.27
N GLU A 451 21.71 8.19 7.27
CA GLU A 451 20.95 7.25 8.11
C GLU A 451 20.07 8.00 9.11
N THR A 452 18.86 7.49 9.34
CA THR A 452 17.90 8.10 10.27
C THR A 452 17.63 7.26 11.51
N ARG A 453 18.18 6.04 11.58
CA ARG A 453 17.98 5.14 12.72
C ARG A 453 18.48 5.77 14.02
N GLY A 454 17.66 5.69 15.07
CA GLY A 454 18.03 6.13 16.42
C GLY A 454 17.89 7.64 16.67
N LEU A 455 17.30 8.38 15.74
CA LEU A 455 16.95 9.79 15.96
C LEU A 455 15.78 9.91 16.95
N ASP A 456 15.90 10.83 17.87
CA ASP A 456 14.77 11.20 18.74
C ASP A 456 13.79 12.06 17.93
N LEU A 457 12.63 11.49 17.67
CA LEU A 457 11.57 12.14 16.89
C LEU A 457 11.07 13.47 17.49
N LYS A 458 11.33 13.73 18.77
CA LYS A 458 10.91 14.97 19.44
C LYS A 458 11.88 16.11 19.17
N THR A 459 13.16 15.81 18.94
CA THR A 459 14.24 16.81 18.81
C THR A 459 14.70 17.02 17.37
N VAL A 460 14.25 16.19 16.42
CA VAL A 460 14.61 16.31 15.00
C VAL A 460 14.14 17.66 14.43
N THR A 461 15.09 18.40 13.86
CA THR A 461 14.85 19.70 13.21
C THR A 461 14.84 19.60 11.68
N GLY A 462 15.32 18.48 11.11
CA GLY A 462 15.49 18.27 9.67
C GLY A 462 16.75 18.91 9.08
N THR A 463 17.57 19.59 9.92
CA THR A 463 18.81 20.29 9.51
C THR A 463 20.08 19.52 9.87
N GLU A 464 19.95 18.35 10.47
CA GLU A 464 21.06 17.53 11.00
C GLU A 464 22.08 17.16 9.90
N TRP A 465 21.61 17.07 8.66
CA TRP A 465 22.44 16.69 7.50
C TRP A 465 22.93 17.89 6.66
N ASP A 466 22.54 19.12 7.02
CA ASP A 466 22.93 20.33 6.28
C ASP A 466 24.35 20.80 6.68
N LYS A 467 24.85 20.39 7.84
CA LYS A 467 26.18 20.73 8.31
C LYS A 467 27.23 19.78 7.69
N PRO A 468 28.37 20.29 7.18
CA PRO A 468 29.47 19.41 6.78
C PRO A 468 29.88 18.56 7.98
N LYS A 469 30.16 17.25 7.76
CA LYS A 469 30.68 16.38 8.81
C LYS A 469 31.96 17.02 9.36
N LYS A 470 31.91 17.61 10.56
CA LYS A 470 33.13 17.88 11.33
C LYS A 470 33.85 16.56 11.50
N ASN A 471 35.09 16.49 11.06
CA ASN A 471 35.96 15.37 11.38
C ASN A 471 35.81 15.09 12.87
N LYS A 472 35.52 13.85 13.23
CA LYS A 472 35.66 13.40 14.62
C LYS A 472 37.10 13.65 15.00
N GLU A 473 37.35 14.75 15.67
CA GLU A 473 38.57 14.93 16.44
C GLU A 473 38.67 13.72 17.37
N LYS A 474 39.71 12.98 17.16
CA LYS A 474 40.15 11.94 18.10
C LYS A 474 40.32 12.67 19.43
N THR A 475 39.40 12.50 20.34
CA THR A 475 39.63 12.73 21.76
C THR A 475 40.69 11.71 22.14
N GLN A 476 41.93 12.16 22.14
CA GLN A 476 43.02 11.50 22.88
C GLN A 476 42.63 11.60 24.35
N ASP A 477 42.13 10.52 24.89
CA ASP A 477 42.13 10.32 26.32
C ASP A 477 43.58 10.14 26.75
N GLY A 478 44.14 11.21 27.26
CA GLY A 478 45.29 11.18 28.16
C GLY A 478 44.76 11.20 29.59
N LYS A 479 44.80 10.10 30.21
CA LYS A 479 45.15 9.71 31.57
C LYS A 479 44.26 8.62 32.12
#